data_5d41a2895e6fc81d346ba4388c28f74d
#
_entry.id   5d41a2895e6fc81d346ba4388c28f74d
#
_cell.length_a   1.000
_cell.length_b   1.000
_cell.length_c   1.000
_cell.angle_alpha   90.00
_cell.angle_beta   90.00
_cell.angle_gamma   90.00
#
_symmetry.space_group_name_H-M   'P 1'
#
loop_
_entity.id
_entity.type
_entity.pdbx_description
1 polymer ?
#
loop_
_entity_poly.entity_id
_entity_poly.type
_entity_poly.pdbx_seq_one_letter_code
_entity_poly.pdbx_strand_id
1 'polypeptide(L)'
;MKKKAFDYEKLLLFLLCIGFSFLFYGKTIAVENVNYGVEQLHQYNHELFKQNIGLMEDGFSPRYYANVIVSVLMNLLKMSWAGVATLIIRANFIIYAVAAARMVCKVTKERRLLFGAILVSCMFRSSLGTLAGFGLNGAMDVFIGTGTALVLLGISFLIGEKKNWMAAWICLSLATLMHVHEGMWGGCAVGVIWLTVMIAGKKIDWKTLKGLPVYVVVMLLVTVPALLHGEAVDETLFAEIYVNIRTPNHLLPTAWGTDVIVKSFLLLLIPALFFAIRYWKDRSETKSRQYLILSILSMALWLLIFAVQYFGTILHPSSTIITMYLPKCFKYMAYFAMLLYLKIADLLFDEERYLQSAFAILVLLLGCDYSFAVTMLCAVLL
;
A
#
# COMPACT_ATOMS: atom_id res chain seq x y z
N MET A 1 13.45 -23.43 -31.33
CA MET A 1 13.30 -22.54 -30.15
C MET A 1 14.15 -21.29 -30.36
N LYS A 2 13.54 -20.11 -30.63
CA LYS A 2 14.29 -18.85 -30.65
C LYS A 2 14.77 -18.56 -29.22
N LYS A 3 16.09 -18.55 -28.97
CA LYS A 3 16.69 -18.05 -27.72
C LYS A 3 16.15 -16.62 -27.50
N LYS A 4 15.36 -16.39 -26.43
CA LYS A 4 14.96 -15.04 -26.04
C LYS A 4 16.26 -14.28 -25.75
N ALA A 5 16.54 -13.23 -26.52
CA ALA A 5 17.63 -12.32 -26.20
C ALA A 5 17.44 -11.82 -24.75
N PHE A 6 18.54 -11.78 -24.01
CA PHE A 6 18.54 -11.30 -22.64
C PHE A 6 18.21 -9.80 -22.63
N ASP A 7 17.19 -9.40 -21.87
CA ASP A 7 16.74 -8.00 -21.80
C ASP A 7 17.57 -7.26 -20.74
N TYR A 8 18.72 -6.73 -21.17
CA TYR A 8 19.65 -5.98 -20.32
C TYR A 8 19.01 -4.72 -19.71
N GLU A 9 18.09 -4.06 -20.42
CA GLU A 9 17.39 -2.88 -19.92
C GLU A 9 16.56 -3.21 -18.69
N LYS A 10 15.86 -4.36 -18.71
CA LYS A 10 15.11 -4.81 -17.54
C LYS A 10 16.03 -5.15 -16.37
N LEU A 11 17.13 -5.84 -16.60
CA LEU A 11 18.09 -6.12 -15.54
C LEU A 11 18.60 -4.81 -14.92
N LEU A 12 19.00 -3.87 -15.75
CA LEU A 12 19.49 -2.55 -15.32
C LEU A 12 18.41 -1.81 -14.52
N LEU A 13 17.14 -1.84 -14.97
CA LEU A 13 16.04 -1.25 -14.24
C LEU A 13 15.88 -1.87 -12.84
N PHE A 14 15.91 -3.19 -12.70
CA PHE A 14 15.83 -3.84 -11.41
C PHE A 14 16.98 -3.43 -10.48
N LEU A 15 18.22 -3.44 -10.99
CA LEU A 15 19.40 -3.01 -10.23
C LEU A 15 19.33 -1.54 -9.82
N LEU A 16 18.89 -0.67 -10.73
CA LEU A 16 18.67 0.75 -10.44
C LEU A 16 17.61 0.95 -9.36
N CYS A 17 16.45 0.30 -9.48
CA CYS A 17 15.40 0.41 -8.46
C CYS A 17 15.89 -0.08 -7.09
N ILE A 18 16.65 -1.19 -7.03
CA ILE A 18 17.24 -1.67 -5.78
C ILE A 18 18.25 -0.65 -5.24
N GLY A 19 19.18 -0.17 -6.06
CA GLY A 19 20.17 0.83 -5.63
C GLY A 19 19.52 2.11 -5.11
N PHE A 20 18.50 2.63 -5.82
CA PHE A 20 17.74 3.80 -5.39
C PHE A 20 16.97 3.55 -4.09
N SER A 21 16.37 2.38 -3.90
CA SER A 21 15.67 2.08 -2.65
C SER A 21 16.59 2.17 -1.44
N PHE A 22 17.82 1.66 -1.58
CA PHE A 22 18.81 1.71 -0.49
C PHE A 22 19.35 3.12 -0.19
N LEU A 23 19.16 4.12 -1.06
CA LEU A 23 19.44 5.52 -0.70
C LEU A 23 18.52 6.04 0.43
N PHE A 24 17.33 5.45 0.57
CA PHE A 24 16.38 5.79 1.63
C PHE A 24 16.51 4.87 2.85
N TYR A 25 17.46 3.93 2.84
CA TYR A 25 17.69 3.03 3.96
C TYR A 25 18.30 3.79 5.14
N GLY A 26 17.53 3.93 6.21
CA GLY A 26 18.03 4.50 7.48
C GLY A 26 18.88 3.48 8.25
N LYS A 27 19.84 3.99 9.04
CA LYS A 27 20.70 3.14 9.88
C LYS A 27 20.02 2.73 11.20
N THR A 28 18.94 3.41 11.58
CA THR A 28 18.21 3.18 12.83
C THR A 28 16.97 2.34 12.58
N ILE A 29 16.75 1.36 13.44
CA ILE A 29 15.48 0.62 13.49
C ILE A 29 14.41 1.59 13.98
N ALA A 30 13.26 1.65 13.32
CA ALA A 30 12.15 2.50 13.74
C ALA A 30 11.72 2.19 15.18
N VAL A 31 11.36 3.21 15.94
CA VAL A 31 10.94 3.07 17.35
C VAL A 31 9.79 2.07 17.51
N GLU A 32 8.87 2.05 16.55
CA GLU A 32 7.75 1.09 16.51
C GLU A 32 8.23 -0.36 16.51
N ASN A 33 9.33 -0.68 15.81
CA ASN A 33 9.91 -2.02 15.83
C ASN A 33 10.42 -2.41 17.22
N VAL A 34 10.93 -1.47 18.00
CA VAL A 34 11.39 -1.75 19.37
C VAL A 34 10.21 -2.13 20.27
N ASN A 35 9.08 -1.43 20.14
CA ASN A 35 7.86 -1.74 20.89
C ASN A 35 7.33 -3.16 20.56
N TYR A 36 7.32 -3.52 19.29
CA TYR A 36 6.92 -4.87 18.87
C TYR A 36 7.98 -5.93 19.13
N GLY A 37 9.24 -5.54 19.26
CA GLY A 37 10.35 -6.43 19.59
C GLY A 37 10.17 -7.17 20.91
N VAL A 38 9.49 -6.54 21.87
CA VAL A 38 9.14 -7.16 23.16
C VAL A 38 8.24 -8.38 22.97
N GLU A 39 7.18 -8.26 22.14
CA GLU A 39 6.28 -9.38 21.82
C GLU A 39 7.04 -10.51 21.10
N GLN A 40 7.92 -10.18 20.18
CA GLN A 40 8.70 -11.15 19.41
C GLN A 40 9.71 -11.90 20.27
N LEU A 41 10.38 -11.19 21.19
CA LEU A 41 11.33 -11.77 22.14
C LEU A 41 10.63 -12.65 23.16
N HIS A 42 9.44 -12.24 23.63
CA HIS A 42 8.60 -13.09 24.48
C HIS A 42 8.16 -14.37 23.76
N GLN A 43 7.73 -14.27 22.50
CA GLN A 43 7.38 -15.42 21.66
C GLN A 43 8.60 -16.34 21.40
N TYR A 44 9.81 -15.78 21.33
CA TYR A 44 11.04 -16.54 21.19
C TYR A 44 11.42 -17.27 22.48
N ASN A 45 11.26 -16.60 23.64
CA ASN A 45 11.48 -17.14 24.97
C ASN A 45 10.47 -16.54 25.95
N HIS A 46 9.48 -17.33 26.40
CA HIS A 46 8.39 -16.90 27.25
C HIS A 46 8.82 -16.38 28.62
N GLU A 47 10.05 -16.63 29.07
CA GLU A 47 10.59 -16.04 30.30
C GLU A 47 10.97 -14.57 30.13
N LEU A 48 11.23 -14.13 28.88
CA LEU A 48 11.54 -12.72 28.62
C LEU A 48 10.27 -11.89 28.69
N PHE A 49 10.34 -10.81 29.45
CA PHE A 49 9.24 -9.85 29.59
C PHE A 49 7.92 -10.38 30.14
N LYS A 50 7.92 -11.56 30.80
CA LYS A 50 6.71 -12.19 31.36
C LYS A 50 5.90 -11.32 32.34
N GLN A 51 6.52 -10.27 32.90
CA GLN A 51 5.86 -9.31 33.78
C GLN A 51 5.37 -8.06 33.04
N ASN A 52 5.50 -7.98 31.73
CA ASN A 52 4.99 -6.86 30.96
C ASN A 52 3.47 -6.97 30.84
N ILE A 53 2.76 -5.96 31.35
CA ILE A 53 1.29 -5.92 31.35
C ILE A 53 0.71 -6.14 29.95
N GLY A 54 1.33 -5.58 28.91
CA GLY A 54 0.89 -5.74 27.53
C GLY A 54 1.07 -7.16 26.94
N LEU A 55 1.75 -8.08 27.68
CA LEU A 55 1.96 -9.48 27.31
C LEU A 55 1.24 -10.46 28.25
N MET A 56 0.61 -9.95 29.29
CA MET A 56 -0.07 -10.80 30.28
C MET A 56 -1.36 -11.45 29.74
N GLU A 57 -1.85 -10.97 28.62
CA GLU A 57 -2.97 -11.60 27.91
C GLU A 57 -2.39 -12.59 26.90
N ASP A 58 -2.43 -13.88 27.23
CA ASP A 58 -2.06 -15.01 26.35
C ASP A 58 -3.00 -15.15 25.15
N GLY A 59 -3.47 -14.03 24.60
CA GLY A 59 -4.38 -13.96 23.47
C GLY A 59 -3.64 -13.98 22.12
N PHE A 60 -4.29 -14.54 21.13
CA PHE A 60 -3.88 -14.42 19.74
C PHE A 60 -3.96 -12.94 19.31
N SER A 61 -2.87 -12.19 19.48
CA SER A 61 -2.81 -10.85 18.92
C SER A 61 -2.87 -10.93 17.39
N PRO A 62 -3.35 -9.87 16.70
CA PRO A 62 -3.29 -9.79 15.23
C PRO A 62 -1.89 -9.93 14.64
N ARG A 63 -0.85 -9.88 15.48
CA ARG A 63 0.57 -10.05 15.14
C ARG A 63 1.14 -11.41 15.49
N TYR A 64 0.35 -12.30 16.04
CA TYR A 64 0.82 -13.61 16.51
C TYR A 64 1.67 -14.35 15.47
N TYR A 65 1.16 -14.51 14.25
CA TYR A 65 1.89 -15.23 13.20
C TYR A 65 3.18 -14.53 12.78
N ALA A 66 3.20 -13.21 12.74
CA ALA A 66 4.40 -12.45 12.44
C ALA A 66 5.45 -12.61 13.56
N ASN A 67 5.02 -12.61 14.83
CA ASN A 67 5.90 -12.88 15.97
C ASN A 67 6.50 -14.28 15.90
N VAL A 68 5.70 -15.30 15.55
CA VAL A 68 6.15 -16.67 15.32
C VAL A 68 7.18 -16.73 14.19
N ILE A 69 6.93 -16.05 13.05
CA ILE A 69 7.86 -16.02 11.91
C ILE A 69 9.20 -15.43 12.34
N VAL A 70 9.22 -14.30 13.05
CA VAL A 70 10.46 -13.69 13.54
C VAL A 70 11.19 -14.63 14.51
N SER A 71 10.47 -15.23 15.45
CA SER A 71 11.01 -16.19 16.42
C SER A 71 11.65 -17.41 15.73
N VAL A 72 10.97 -17.98 14.73
CA VAL A 72 11.49 -19.08 13.91
C VAL A 72 12.76 -18.67 13.17
N LEU A 73 12.78 -17.47 12.57
CA LEU A 73 13.97 -16.96 11.88
C LEU A 73 15.15 -16.75 12.84
N MET A 74 14.90 -16.24 14.06
CA MET A 74 15.94 -16.12 15.09
C MET A 74 16.57 -17.49 15.41
N ASN A 75 15.72 -18.51 15.57
CA ASN A 75 16.17 -19.88 15.85
C ASN A 75 16.94 -20.51 14.70
N LEU A 76 16.42 -20.42 13.48
CA LEU A 76 17.01 -21.02 12.28
C LEU A 76 18.35 -20.38 11.91
N LEU A 77 18.39 -19.04 11.93
CA LEU A 77 19.57 -18.27 11.51
C LEU A 77 20.59 -18.09 12.63
N LYS A 78 20.24 -18.46 13.87
CA LYS A 78 21.06 -18.22 15.08
C LYS A 78 21.44 -16.73 15.23
N MET A 79 20.52 -15.85 14.86
CA MET A 79 20.71 -14.41 14.90
C MET A 79 19.92 -13.77 16.06
N SER A 80 20.44 -12.65 16.57
CA SER A 80 19.70 -11.81 17.50
C SER A 80 18.45 -11.21 16.83
N TRP A 81 17.50 -10.77 17.64
CA TRP A 81 16.31 -10.05 17.16
C TRP A 81 16.68 -8.89 16.23
N ALA A 82 17.64 -8.03 16.63
CA ALA A 82 18.10 -6.91 15.80
C ALA A 82 18.67 -7.36 14.45
N GLY A 83 19.36 -8.49 14.43
CA GLY A 83 19.88 -9.10 13.20
C GLY A 83 18.77 -9.54 12.26
N VAL A 84 17.77 -10.25 12.79
CA VAL A 84 16.60 -10.70 12.01
C VAL A 84 15.76 -9.51 11.54
N ALA A 85 15.48 -8.54 12.40
CA ALA A 85 14.77 -7.31 12.04
C ALA A 85 15.47 -6.57 10.89
N THR A 86 16.80 -6.41 10.99
CA THR A 86 17.60 -5.79 9.93
C THR A 86 17.51 -6.57 8.61
N LEU A 87 17.56 -7.91 8.66
CA LEU A 87 17.43 -8.75 7.47
C LEU A 87 16.06 -8.57 6.80
N ILE A 88 14.98 -8.58 7.59
CA ILE A 88 13.62 -8.38 7.09
C ILE A 88 13.47 -6.98 6.47
N ILE A 89 13.97 -5.94 7.14
CA ILE A 89 13.92 -4.56 6.62
C ILE A 89 14.65 -4.47 5.27
N ARG A 90 15.85 -5.06 5.15
CA ARG A 90 16.57 -5.09 3.86
C ARG A 90 15.79 -5.85 2.79
N ALA A 91 15.16 -6.97 3.14
CA ALA A 91 14.30 -7.70 2.22
C ALA A 91 13.11 -6.85 1.77
N ASN A 92 12.51 -6.05 2.67
CA ASN A 92 11.43 -5.13 2.32
C ASN A 92 11.88 -4.15 1.23
N PHE A 93 13.04 -3.49 1.38
CA PHE A 93 13.58 -2.58 0.36
C PHE A 93 13.74 -3.26 -1.01
N ILE A 94 14.23 -4.48 -1.04
CA ILE A 94 14.35 -5.26 -2.28
C ILE A 94 12.96 -5.56 -2.88
N ILE A 95 12.00 -6.00 -2.06
CA ILE A 95 10.65 -6.33 -2.54
C ILE A 95 9.94 -5.09 -3.09
N TYR A 96 10.04 -3.93 -2.40
CA TYR A 96 9.51 -2.65 -2.90
C TYR A 96 10.13 -2.29 -4.26
N ALA A 97 11.45 -2.38 -4.38
CA ALA A 97 12.16 -2.09 -5.62
C ALA A 97 11.74 -3.03 -6.77
N VAL A 98 11.61 -4.32 -6.48
CA VAL A 98 11.13 -5.32 -7.45
C VAL A 98 9.70 -5.01 -7.87
N ALA A 99 8.81 -4.68 -6.93
CA ALA A 99 7.44 -4.29 -7.25
C ALA A 99 7.41 -3.05 -8.15
N ALA A 100 8.18 -2.00 -7.82
CA ALA A 100 8.29 -0.79 -8.63
C ALA A 100 8.80 -1.07 -10.05
N ALA A 101 9.91 -1.81 -10.19
CA ALA A 101 10.47 -2.17 -11.48
C ALA A 101 9.46 -2.96 -12.35
N ARG A 102 8.74 -3.91 -11.74
CA ARG A 102 7.69 -4.67 -12.44
C ARG A 102 6.54 -3.78 -12.90
N MET A 103 6.09 -2.85 -12.06
CA MET A 103 5.03 -1.89 -12.41
C MET A 103 5.45 -1.01 -13.59
N VAL A 104 6.64 -0.43 -13.52
CA VAL A 104 7.18 0.42 -14.59
C VAL A 104 7.30 -0.34 -15.90
N CYS A 105 7.82 -1.57 -15.91
CA CYS A 105 7.86 -2.42 -17.11
C CYS A 105 6.49 -2.65 -17.77
N LYS A 106 5.39 -2.43 -17.04
CA LYS A 106 4.02 -2.63 -17.53
C LYS A 106 3.33 -1.34 -17.91
N VAL A 107 3.73 -0.23 -17.28
CA VAL A 107 3.14 1.09 -17.53
C VAL A 107 3.79 1.76 -18.73
N THR A 108 5.11 1.64 -18.89
CA THR A 108 5.87 2.26 -20.00
C THR A 108 6.70 1.24 -20.79
N LYS A 109 7.01 1.59 -22.04
CA LYS A 109 7.84 0.76 -22.90
C LYS A 109 9.28 1.28 -23.00
N GLU A 110 9.48 2.57 -23.07
CA GLU A 110 10.75 3.17 -23.46
C GLU A 110 11.51 3.88 -22.32
N ARG A 111 10.80 4.52 -21.36
CA ARG A 111 11.44 5.40 -20.35
C ARG A 111 11.56 4.72 -18.99
N ARG A 112 11.80 3.40 -19.00
CA ARG A 112 11.74 2.56 -17.80
C ARG A 112 12.69 3.00 -16.70
N LEU A 113 13.92 3.36 -17.05
CA LEU A 113 14.92 3.76 -16.06
C LEU A 113 14.51 5.05 -15.33
N LEU A 114 14.07 6.08 -16.09
CA LEU A 114 13.59 7.33 -15.53
C LEU A 114 12.38 7.12 -14.63
N PHE A 115 11.36 6.42 -15.12
CA PHE A 115 10.13 6.18 -14.36
C PHE A 115 10.36 5.24 -13.18
N GLY A 116 11.33 4.32 -13.27
CA GLY A 116 11.76 3.49 -12.15
C GLY A 116 12.33 4.32 -11.01
N ALA A 117 13.25 5.22 -11.32
CA ALA A 117 13.83 6.14 -10.33
C ALA A 117 12.76 7.05 -9.69
N ILE A 118 11.86 7.62 -10.50
CA ILE A 118 10.76 8.46 -10.02
C ILE A 118 9.84 7.67 -9.10
N LEU A 119 9.36 6.50 -9.53
CA LEU A 119 8.43 5.69 -8.74
C LEU A 119 9.03 5.27 -7.40
N VAL A 120 10.27 4.77 -7.39
CA VAL A 120 10.98 4.41 -6.16
C VAL A 120 11.12 5.63 -5.26
N SER A 121 11.54 6.79 -5.80
CA SER A 121 11.66 8.03 -5.02
C SER A 121 10.34 8.42 -4.37
N CYS A 122 9.22 8.36 -5.12
CA CYS A 122 7.90 8.65 -4.56
C CYS A 122 7.47 7.64 -3.49
N MET A 123 7.72 6.34 -3.70
CA MET A 123 7.36 5.28 -2.75
C MET A 123 8.09 5.42 -1.41
N PHE A 124 9.31 5.96 -1.40
CA PHE A 124 10.10 6.13 -0.18
C PHE A 124 10.02 7.52 0.44
N ARG A 125 9.46 8.51 -0.27
CA ARG A 125 9.20 9.88 0.24
C ARG A 125 7.82 10.05 0.84
N SER A 126 7.39 9.33 1.58
CA SER A 126 6.33 9.17 2.59
C SER A 126 4.98 9.91 2.55
N SER A 127 4.69 10.97 1.79
CA SER A 127 3.46 11.72 2.07
C SER A 127 2.52 12.02 0.89
N LEU A 128 2.65 11.34 -0.25
CA LEU A 128 1.81 11.59 -1.43
C LEU A 128 0.31 11.47 -1.12
N GLY A 129 -0.32 12.58 -0.67
CA GLY A 129 -1.76 12.63 -0.42
C GLY A 129 -2.28 11.54 0.51
N THR A 130 -1.43 10.95 1.34
CA THR A 130 -1.85 9.97 2.34
C THR A 130 -2.49 10.69 3.50
N LEU A 131 -3.73 10.31 3.81
CA LEU A 131 -4.42 10.78 5.00
C LEU A 131 -3.93 10.02 6.23
N ALA A 132 -4.19 10.62 7.39
CA ALA A 132 -4.01 9.96 8.67
C ALA A 132 -2.56 9.64 9.03
N GLY A 133 -1.58 10.29 8.41
CA GLY A 133 -0.16 10.08 8.73
C GLY A 133 0.39 8.69 8.38
N PHE A 134 -0.38 7.86 7.66
CA PHE A 134 0.11 6.58 7.15
C PHE A 134 0.95 6.83 5.91
N GLY A 135 2.23 7.11 6.11
CA GLY A 135 3.18 7.29 5.03
C GLY A 135 3.27 6.08 4.10
N LEU A 136 3.70 6.32 2.87
CA LEU A 136 3.99 5.27 1.91
C LEU A 136 5.20 4.44 2.35
N ASN A 137 6.10 5.06 3.10
CA ASN A 137 7.35 4.47 3.56
C ASN A 137 7.16 3.69 4.87
N GLY A 138 6.61 2.48 4.75
CA GLY A 138 6.64 1.51 5.84
C GLY A 138 7.83 0.56 5.79
N ALA A 139 8.75 0.68 4.81
CA ALA A 139 9.79 -0.31 4.56
C ALA A 139 10.73 -0.54 5.76
N MET A 140 10.92 0.47 6.62
CA MET A 140 11.71 0.39 7.84
C MET A 140 11.01 -0.32 9.00
N ASP A 141 9.75 -0.68 8.85
CA ASP A 141 8.98 -1.46 9.81
C ASP A 141 8.99 -2.95 9.45
N VAL A 142 9.17 -3.81 10.45
CA VAL A 142 9.23 -5.27 10.24
C VAL A 142 7.87 -5.83 9.81
N PHE A 143 6.77 -5.36 10.39
CA PHE A 143 5.43 -5.89 10.12
C PHE A 143 4.70 -5.14 9.01
N ILE A 144 4.47 -3.84 9.23
CA ILE A 144 3.77 -2.98 8.29
C ILE A 144 4.54 -2.92 6.97
N GLY A 145 5.88 -2.79 7.05
CA GLY A 145 6.76 -2.73 5.90
C GLY A 145 6.70 -4.00 5.06
N THR A 146 6.79 -5.17 5.69
CA THR A 146 6.70 -6.45 4.99
C THR A 146 5.31 -6.66 4.41
N GLY A 147 4.25 -6.37 5.18
CA GLY A 147 2.88 -6.44 4.70
C GLY A 147 2.66 -5.57 3.47
N THR A 148 3.05 -4.29 3.53
CA THR A 148 2.92 -3.36 2.40
C THR A 148 3.76 -3.79 1.19
N ALA A 149 5.01 -4.23 1.40
CA ALA A 149 5.89 -4.71 0.33
C ALA A 149 5.24 -5.88 -0.44
N LEU A 150 4.68 -6.85 0.29
CA LEU A 150 3.99 -8.00 -0.28
C LEU A 150 2.71 -7.60 -1.02
N VAL A 151 1.92 -6.67 -0.49
CA VAL A 151 0.74 -6.14 -1.20
C VAL A 151 1.15 -5.47 -2.52
N LEU A 152 2.19 -4.62 -2.51
CA LEU A 152 2.68 -3.97 -3.72
C LEU A 152 3.23 -4.96 -4.74
N LEU A 153 3.94 -5.99 -4.28
CA LEU A 153 4.36 -7.09 -5.13
C LEU A 153 3.14 -7.79 -5.75
N GLY A 154 2.11 -8.08 -4.95
CA GLY A 154 0.83 -8.63 -5.42
C GLY A 154 0.17 -7.76 -6.48
N ILE A 155 0.04 -6.45 -6.23
CA ILE A 155 -0.49 -5.48 -7.20
C ILE A 155 0.35 -5.50 -8.49
N SER A 156 1.69 -5.58 -8.40
CA SER A 156 2.57 -5.60 -9.57
C SER A 156 2.33 -6.80 -10.51
N PHE A 157 1.78 -7.90 -10.00
CA PHE A 157 1.36 -9.05 -10.81
C PHE A 157 0.06 -8.79 -11.58
N LEU A 158 -0.72 -7.78 -11.18
CA LEU A 158 -2.01 -7.45 -11.77
C LEU A 158 -1.96 -6.27 -12.74
N ILE A 159 -0.84 -5.53 -12.77
CA ILE A 159 -0.63 -4.45 -13.74
C ILE A 159 -0.23 -5.04 -15.10
N GLY A 160 -0.73 -4.43 -16.18
CA GLY A 160 -0.45 -4.85 -17.56
C GLY A 160 -1.43 -5.89 -18.12
N GLU A 161 -1.11 -6.44 -19.28
CA GLU A 161 -2.03 -7.32 -20.05
C GLU A 161 -2.12 -8.73 -19.46
N LYS A 162 -0.96 -9.33 -19.16
CA LYS A 162 -0.90 -10.67 -18.55
C LYS A 162 -0.88 -10.56 -17.03
N LYS A 163 -2.03 -10.84 -16.42
CA LYS A 163 -2.24 -10.78 -14.98
C LYS A 163 -2.03 -12.16 -14.34
N ASN A 164 -1.29 -12.20 -13.22
CA ASN A 164 -1.12 -13.40 -12.43
C ASN A 164 -1.88 -13.27 -11.10
N TRP A 165 -3.18 -13.60 -11.13
CA TRP A 165 -4.07 -13.51 -9.97
C TRP A 165 -3.64 -14.43 -8.83
N MET A 166 -3.19 -15.64 -9.12
CA MET A 166 -2.72 -16.58 -8.08
C MET A 166 -1.56 -15.99 -7.29
N ALA A 167 -0.55 -15.43 -7.97
CA ALA A 167 0.57 -14.79 -7.29
C ALA A 167 0.13 -13.59 -6.45
N ALA A 168 -0.85 -12.79 -6.93
CA ALA A 168 -1.41 -11.68 -6.16
C ALA A 168 -2.10 -12.17 -4.88
N TRP A 169 -2.96 -13.19 -4.96
CA TRP A 169 -3.63 -13.74 -3.78
C TRP A 169 -2.65 -14.36 -2.78
N ILE A 170 -1.60 -15.05 -3.25
CA ILE A 170 -0.54 -15.57 -2.37
C ILE A 170 0.19 -14.42 -1.66
N CYS A 171 0.56 -13.36 -2.39
CA CYS A 171 1.20 -12.19 -1.78
C CYS A 171 0.31 -11.54 -0.71
N LEU A 172 -1.00 -11.42 -0.95
CA LEU A 172 -1.96 -10.92 0.03
C LEU A 172 -2.08 -11.83 1.25
N SER A 173 -2.09 -13.15 1.06
CA SER A 173 -2.11 -14.10 2.16
C SER A 173 -0.88 -13.95 3.06
N LEU A 174 0.30 -13.83 2.45
CA LEU A 174 1.55 -13.60 3.19
C LEU A 174 1.56 -12.22 3.87
N ALA A 175 1.02 -11.18 3.22
CA ALA A 175 0.87 -9.86 3.82
C ALA A 175 -0.03 -9.90 5.05
N THR A 176 -1.12 -10.67 5.01
CA THR A 176 -2.05 -10.86 6.15
C THR A 176 -1.35 -11.52 7.34
N LEU A 177 -0.51 -12.53 7.10
CA LEU A 177 0.27 -13.19 8.16
C LEU A 177 1.26 -12.23 8.83
N MET A 178 1.84 -11.31 8.07
CA MET A 178 2.77 -10.30 8.60
C MET A 178 2.04 -9.15 9.30
N HIS A 179 0.92 -8.69 8.73
CA HIS A 179 0.14 -7.60 9.30
C HIS A 179 -1.30 -7.62 8.75
N VAL A 180 -2.26 -7.98 9.58
CA VAL A 180 -3.66 -8.21 9.18
C VAL A 180 -4.27 -7.02 8.42
N HIS A 181 -4.06 -5.79 8.90
CA HIS A 181 -4.61 -4.59 8.23
C HIS A 181 -4.01 -4.37 6.84
N GLU A 182 -2.71 -4.68 6.67
CA GLU A 182 -2.08 -4.57 5.34
C GLU A 182 -2.69 -5.58 4.37
N GLY A 183 -2.86 -6.84 4.82
CA GLY A 183 -3.54 -7.85 4.01
C GLY A 183 -4.98 -7.47 3.68
N MET A 184 -5.75 -6.99 4.66
CA MET A 184 -7.15 -6.60 4.48
C MET A 184 -7.31 -5.43 3.50
N TRP A 185 -6.58 -4.33 3.70
CA TRP A 185 -6.66 -3.15 2.83
C TRP A 185 -5.99 -3.36 1.47
N GLY A 186 -4.95 -4.19 1.44
CA GLY A 186 -4.38 -4.71 0.19
C GLY A 186 -5.40 -5.54 -0.59
N GLY A 187 -6.23 -6.33 0.10
CA GLY A 187 -7.35 -7.06 -0.49
C GLY A 187 -8.38 -6.14 -1.15
N CYS A 188 -8.73 -5.03 -0.50
CA CYS A 188 -9.59 -3.99 -1.10
C CYS A 188 -8.96 -3.39 -2.35
N ALA A 189 -7.66 -3.08 -2.34
CA ALA A 189 -6.94 -2.57 -3.51
C ALA A 189 -6.94 -3.58 -4.67
N VAL A 190 -6.68 -4.86 -4.40
CA VAL A 190 -6.79 -5.92 -5.41
C VAL A 190 -8.23 -6.08 -5.90
N GLY A 191 -9.23 -5.91 -5.02
CA GLY A 191 -10.65 -5.87 -5.37
C GLY A 191 -10.98 -4.75 -6.36
N VAL A 192 -10.43 -3.54 -6.17
CA VAL A 192 -10.57 -2.42 -7.11
C VAL A 192 -10.00 -2.78 -8.48
N ILE A 193 -8.82 -3.40 -8.55
CA ILE A 193 -8.23 -3.86 -9.82
C ILE A 193 -9.12 -4.94 -10.45
N TRP A 194 -9.62 -5.88 -9.65
CA TRP A 194 -10.51 -6.94 -10.13
C TRP A 194 -11.79 -6.37 -10.75
N LEU A 195 -12.48 -5.48 -10.03
CA LEU A 195 -13.66 -4.78 -10.54
C LEU A 195 -13.34 -3.99 -11.81
N THR A 196 -12.21 -3.28 -11.85
CA THR A 196 -11.76 -2.56 -13.05
C THR A 196 -11.68 -3.49 -14.27
N VAL A 197 -11.08 -4.67 -14.09
CA VAL A 197 -10.93 -5.65 -15.19
C VAL A 197 -12.28 -6.20 -15.63
N MET A 198 -13.18 -6.52 -14.68
CA MET A 198 -14.51 -7.07 -14.98
C MET A 198 -15.39 -6.05 -15.70
N ILE A 199 -15.45 -4.81 -15.20
CA ILE A 199 -16.26 -3.73 -15.80
C ILE A 199 -15.71 -3.34 -17.18
N ALA A 200 -14.40 -3.21 -17.32
CA ALA A 200 -13.78 -2.90 -18.61
C ALA A 200 -13.96 -4.03 -19.63
N GLY A 201 -13.85 -5.28 -19.18
CA GLY A 201 -14.03 -6.47 -20.03
C GLY A 201 -15.48 -6.85 -20.28
N LYS A 202 -16.46 -6.23 -19.58
CA LYS A 202 -17.90 -6.56 -19.63
C LYS A 202 -18.20 -8.05 -19.36
N LYS A 203 -17.35 -8.72 -18.58
CA LYS A 203 -17.51 -10.13 -18.24
C LYS A 203 -16.83 -10.46 -16.92
N ILE A 204 -17.38 -11.44 -16.20
CA ILE A 204 -16.79 -12.00 -15.00
C ILE A 204 -15.94 -13.21 -15.39
N ASP A 205 -14.64 -13.17 -15.06
CA ASP A 205 -13.75 -14.31 -15.23
C ASP A 205 -13.46 -14.93 -13.85
N TRP A 206 -14.20 -16.00 -13.53
CA TRP A 206 -14.07 -16.71 -12.25
C TRP A 206 -12.68 -17.33 -12.03
N LYS A 207 -11.88 -17.52 -13.09
CA LYS A 207 -10.50 -18.02 -12.96
C LYS A 207 -9.60 -17.05 -12.18
N THR A 208 -9.97 -15.76 -12.16
CA THR A 208 -9.25 -14.72 -11.41
C THR A 208 -9.37 -14.88 -9.90
N LEU A 209 -10.39 -15.61 -9.43
CA LEU A 209 -10.67 -15.83 -8.02
C LEU A 209 -10.10 -17.15 -7.48
N LYS A 210 -9.37 -17.95 -8.29
CA LYS A 210 -8.86 -19.26 -7.85
C LYS A 210 -8.01 -19.22 -6.58
N GLY A 211 -7.26 -18.18 -6.35
CA GLY A 211 -6.45 -18.00 -5.14
C GLY A 211 -7.18 -17.32 -3.98
N LEU A 212 -8.37 -16.75 -4.22
CA LEU A 212 -9.16 -16.06 -3.19
C LEU A 212 -9.49 -16.96 -1.97
N PRO A 213 -9.84 -18.25 -2.13
CA PRO A 213 -10.10 -19.11 -0.97
C PRO A 213 -8.90 -19.21 -0.03
N VAL A 214 -7.67 -19.27 -0.55
CA VAL A 214 -6.45 -19.31 0.28
C VAL A 214 -6.34 -18.01 1.08
N TYR A 215 -6.52 -16.87 0.44
CA TYR A 215 -6.51 -15.57 1.12
C TYR A 215 -7.58 -15.47 2.20
N VAL A 216 -8.82 -15.90 1.90
CA VAL A 216 -9.93 -15.88 2.86
C VAL A 216 -9.63 -16.79 4.07
N VAL A 217 -9.12 -17.99 3.83
CA VAL A 217 -8.74 -18.90 4.94
C VAL A 217 -7.67 -18.25 5.82
N VAL A 218 -6.65 -17.65 5.24
CA VAL A 218 -5.60 -16.96 6.02
C VAL A 218 -6.16 -15.75 6.78
N MET A 219 -7.04 -14.96 6.16
CA MET A 219 -7.73 -13.86 6.86
C MET A 219 -8.52 -14.37 8.07
N LEU A 220 -9.29 -15.44 7.91
CA LEU A 220 -10.06 -16.03 9.02
C LEU A 220 -9.15 -16.58 10.11
N LEU A 221 -8.05 -17.26 9.76
CA LEU A 221 -7.07 -17.77 10.72
C LEU A 221 -6.45 -16.66 11.59
N VAL A 222 -6.29 -15.46 11.03
CA VAL A 222 -5.71 -14.33 11.78
C VAL A 222 -6.77 -13.55 12.55
N THR A 223 -7.95 -13.33 11.95
CA THR A 223 -8.95 -12.43 12.53
C THR A 223 -9.89 -13.11 13.52
N VAL A 224 -10.31 -14.34 13.26
CA VAL A 224 -11.30 -15.04 14.11
C VAL A 224 -10.80 -15.24 15.55
N PRO A 225 -9.56 -15.72 15.80
CA PRO A 225 -9.06 -15.82 17.16
C PRO A 225 -9.05 -14.50 17.92
N ALA A 226 -8.63 -13.42 17.25
CA ALA A 226 -8.61 -12.08 17.86
C ALA A 226 -10.02 -11.56 18.21
N LEU A 227 -11.02 -11.87 17.38
CA LEU A 227 -12.42 -11.50 17.63
C LEU A 227 -13.05 -12.32 18.77
N LEU A 228 -12.71 -13.61 18.88
CA LEU A 228 -13.26 -14.50 19.91
C LEU A 228 -12.71 -14.19 21.31
N HIS A 229 -11.54 -13.58 21.42
CA HIS A 229 -10.91 -13.19 22.68
C HIS A 229 -11.11 -11.71 23.01
N GLY A 230 -11.84 -10.96 22.17
CA GLY A 230 -12.16 -9.54 22.40
C GLY A 230 -13.13 -9.40 23.61
N GLU A 231 -12.78 -8.54 24.54
CA GLU A 231 -13.68 -8.15 25.63
C GLU A 231 -14.68 -7.09 25.16
N ALA A 232 -15.84 -7.07 25.81
CA ALA A 232 -16.81 -6.00 25.58
C ALA A 232 -16.26 -4.68 26.17
N VAL A 233 -16.23 -3.64 25.35
CA VAL A 233 -15.73 -2.32 25.73
C VAL A 233 -16.85 -1.28 25.69
N ASP A 234 -16.76 -0.27 26.55
CA ASP A 234 -17.56 0.94 26.38
C ASP A 234 -17.09 1.68 25.12
N GLU A 235 -17.93 1.70 24.10
CA GLU A 235 -17.62 2.24 22.77
C GLU A 235 -17.23 3.74 22.84
N THR A 236 -17.91 4.50 23.70
CA THR A 236 -17.66 5.93 23.86
C THR A 236 -16.32 6.19 24.53
N LEU A 237 -16.06 5.51 25.65
CA LEU A 237 -14.80 5.60 26.38
C LEU A 237 -13.61 5.10 25.53
N PHE A 238 -13.83 4.00 24.78
CA PHE A 238 -12.82 3.48 23.86
C PHE A 238 -12.46 4.51 22.77
N ALA A 239 -13.47 5.14 22.18
CA ALA A 239 -13.24 6.17 21.16
C ALA A 239 -12.54 7.40 21.76
N GLU A 240 -12.94 7.85 22.95
CA GLU A 240 -12.31 8.98 23.63
C GLU A 240 -10.81 8.73 23.85
N ILE A 241 -10.47 7.57 24.43
CA ILE A 241 -9.07 7.25 24.71
C ILE A 241 -8.29 6.96 23.44
N TYR A 242 -8.83 6.09 22.58
CA TYR A 242 -8.07 5.53 21.46
C TYR A 242 -7.98 6.50 20.29
N VAL A 243 -9.07 7.22 19.97
CA VAL A 243 -9.13 8.16 18.83
C VAL A 243 -8.64 9.53 19.26
N ASN A 244 -9.15 10.12 20.36
CA ASN A 244 -8.90 11.52 20.69
C ASN A 244 -7.57 11.72 21.42
N ILE A 245 -7.11 10.73 22.21
CA ILE A 245 -5.91 10.86 23.03
C ILE A 245 -4.74 10.12 22.40
N ARG A 246 -4.90 8.82 22.10
CA ARG A 246 -3.78 7.96 21.69
C ARG A 246 -3.36 8.17 20.24
N THR A 247 -4.31 8.24 19.30
CA THR A 247 -4.01 8.23 17.86
C THR A 247 -4.87 9.21 17.04
N PRO A 248 -5.04 10.49 17.47
CA PRO A 248 -5.90 11.44 16.76
C PRO A 248 -5.44 11.64 15.31
N ASN A 249 -4.14 11.75 15.08
CA ASN A 249 -3.60 11.95 13.73
C ASN A 249 -3.88 10.78 12.77
N HIS A 250 -4.16 9.59 13.30
CA HIS A 250 -4.40 8.40 12.50
C HIS A 250 -5.88 8.11 12.29
N LEU A 251 -6.72 8.44 13.27
CA LEU A 251 -8.09 7.97 13.28
C LEU A 251 -9.14 9.08 13.26
N LEU A 252 -8.80 10.30 13.68
CA LEU A 252 -9.74 11.40 13.77
C LEU A 252 -9.74 12.25 12.49
N PRO A 253 -10.78 12.17 11.64
CA PRO A 253 -10.84 12.93 10.38
C PRO A 253 -10.71 14.45 10.55
N THR A 254 -11.17 15.00 11.68
CA THR A 254 -11.04 16.43 11.98
C THR A 254 -9.62 16.86 12.34
N ALA A 255 -8.76 15.93 12.70
CA ALA A 255 -7.33 16.18 12.93
C ALA A 255 -6.50 16.18 11.64
N TRP A 256 -7.07 15.69 10.54
CA TRP A 256 -6.43 15.74 9.21
C TRP A 256 -6.65 17.12 8.61
N GLY A 257 -5.62 17.79 8.15
CA GLY A 257 -5.77 19.11 7.53
C GLY A 257 -6.71 19.04 6.30
N THR A 258 -7.59 20.02 6.17
CA THR A 258 -8.53 20.11 5.04
C THR A 258 -7.80 20.11 3.69
N ASP A 259 -6.65 20.77 3.62
CA ASP A 259 -5.77 20.79 2.45
C ASP A 259 -5.24 19.39 2.09
N VAL A 260 -4.91 18.56 3.07
CA VAL A 260 -4.46 17.17 2.87
C VAL A 260 -5.62 16.30 2.37
N ILE A 261 -6.82 16.48 2.95
CA ILE A 261 -8.04 15.76 2.50
C ILE A 261 -8.34 16.08 1.04
N VAL A 262 -8.42 17.38 0.71
CA VAL A 262 -8.71 17.83 -0.65
C VAL A 262 -7.64 17.39 -1.62
N LYS A 263 -6.36 17.55 -1.27
CA LYS A 263 -5.22 17.12 -2.09
C LYS A 263 -5.28 15.62 -2.39
N SER A 264 -5.51 14.77 -1.39
CA SER A 264 -5.55 13.32 -1.59
C SER A 264 -6.68 12.89 -2.53
N PHE A 265 -7.83 13.57 -2.48
CA PHE A 265 -8.95 13.33 -3.39
C PHE A 265 -8.65 13.82 -4.81
N LEU A 266 -8.10 15.04 -4.95
CA LEU A 266 -7.75 15.62 -6.25
C LEU A 266 -6.67 14.83 -6.98
N LEU A 267 -5.74 14.20 -6.27
CA LEU A 267 -4.75 13.29 -6.87
C LEU A 267 -5.39 12.08 -7.59
N LEU A 268 -6.61 11.71 -7.25
CA LEU A 268 -7.38 10.68 -7.98
C LEU A 268 -8.31 11.28 -9.02
N LEU A 269 -8.89 12.46 -8.75
CA LEU A 269 -9.83 13.12 -9.65
C LEU A 269 -9.17 13.55 -10.95
N ILE A 270 -7.96 14.12 -10.91
CA ILE A 270 -7.27 14.62 -12.10
C ILE A 270 -6.98 13.51 -13.11
N PRO A 271 -6.42 12.36 -12.73
CA PRO A 271 -6.31 11.21 -13.64
C PRO A 271 -7.67 10.75 -14.17
N ALA A 272 -8.74 10.77 -13.36
CA ALA A 272 -10.07 10.41 -13.82
C ALA A 272 -10.55 11.33 -14.94
N LEU A 273 -10.38 12.65 -14.77
CA LEU A 273 -10.73 13.65 -15.79
C LEU A 273 -9.88 13.48 -17.06
N PHE A 274 -8.55 13.28 -16.92
CA PHE A 274 -7.66 13.06 -18.05
C PHE A 274 -8.10 11.85 -18.89
N PHE A 275 -8.31 10.71 -18.25
CA PHE A 275 -8.72 9.49 -18.96
C PHE A 275 -10.18 9.54 -19.44
N ALA A 276 -11.06 10.31 -18.80
CA ALA A 276 -12.41 10.57 -19.29
C ALA A 276 -12.38 11.34 -20.62
N ILE A 277 -11.60 12.41 -20.70
CA ILE A 277 -11.42 13.21 -21.92
C ILE A 277 -10.85 12.35 -23.05
N ARG A 278 -9.81 11.57 -22.76
CA ARG A 278 -9.22 10.66 -23.76
C ARG A 278 -10.22 9.64 -24.25
N TYR A 279 -10.91 8.94 -23.35
CA TYR A 279 -11.91 7.94 -23.70
C TYR A 279 -13.09 8.56 -24.47
N TRP A 280 -13.45 9.81 -24.19
CA TRP A 280 -14.49 10.51 -24.93
C TRP A 280 -14.06 10.82 -26.38
N LYS A 281 -12.79 11.23 -26.57
CA LYS A 281 -12.22 11.51 -27.90
C LYS A 281 -12.07 10.23 -28.73
N ASP A 282 -11.65 9.13 -28.11
CA ASP A 282 -11.50 7.83 -28.75
C ASP A 282 -12.07 6.70 -27.90
N ARG A 283 -13.32 6.33 -28.20
CA ARG A 283 -14.02 5.26 -27.49
C ARG A 283 -13.49 3.86 -27.81
N SER A 284 -12.65 3.68 -28.81
CA SER A 284 -11.98 2.43 -29.13
C SER A 284 -10.76 2.18 -28.25
N GLU A 285 -10.23 3.21 -27.59
CA GLU A 285 -9.06 3.12 -26.71
C GLU A 285 -9.40 2.41 -25.37
N THR A 286 -9.39 1.08 -25.41
CA THR A 286 -9.74 0.22 -24.27
C THR A 286 -8.87 0.45 -23.03
N LYS A 287 -7.62 0.89 -23.20
CA LYS A 287 -6.70 1.18 -22.09
C LYS A 287 -7.12 2.43 -21.33
N SER A 288 -7.47 3.51 -22.02
CA SER A 288 -7.99 4.74 -21.37
C SER A 288 -9.27 4.44 -20.59
N ARG A 289 -10.15 3.59 -21.11
CA ARG A 289 -11.33 3.11 -20.37
C ARG A 289 -10.95 2.37 -19.08
N GLN A 290 -9.94 1.49 -19.11
CA GLN A 290 -9.50 0.77 -17.91
C GLN A 290 -8.92 1.72 -16.86
N TYR A 291 -8.09 2.69 -17.25
CA TYR A 291 -7.53 3.68 -16.32
C TYR A 291 -8.61 4.62 -15.75
N LEU A 292 -9.60 5.01 -16.55
CA LEU A 292 -10.76 5.77 -16.08
C LEU A 292 -11.54 5.00 -15.01
N ILE A 293 -11.88 3.74 -15.27
CA ILE A 293 -12.60 2.90 -14.30
C ILE A 293 -11.78 2.71 -13.03
N LEU A 294 -10.46 2.46 -13.14
CA LEU A 294 -9.57 2.35 -11.99
C LEU A 294 -9.60 3.63 -11.14
N SER A 295 -9.51 4.80 -11.78
CA SER A 295 -9.57 6.09 -11.06
C SER A 295 -10.91 6.29 -10.36
N ILE A 296 -12.03 6.03 -11.04
CA ILE A 296 -13.39 6.18 -10.47
C ILE A 296 -13.59 5.23 -9.28
N LEU A 297 -13.21 3.96 -9.42
CA LEU A 297 -13.35 2.99 -8.33
C LEU A 297 -12.43 3.31 -7.14
N SER A 298 -11.23 3.84 -7.41
CA SER A 298 -10.34 4.32 -6.34
C SER A 298 -10.93 5.52 -5.60
N MET A 299 -11.54 6.48 -6.31
CA MET A 299 -12.25 7.60 -5.71
C MET A 299 -13.46 7.15 -4.90
N ALA A 300 -14.25 6.22 -5.44
CA ALA A 300 -15.41 5.67 -4.75
C ALA A 300 -15.01 4.96 -3.44
N LEU A 301 -13.94 4.14 -3.47
CA LEU A 301 -13.41 3.52 -2.28
C LEU A 301 -12.86 4.56 -1.30
N TRP A 302 -12.16 5.60 -1.78
CA TRP A 302 -11.67 6.69 -0.95
C TRP A 302 -12.81 7.38 -0.21
N LEU A 303 -13.90 7.74 -0.93
CA LEU A 303 -15.09 8.38 -0.33
C LEU A 303 -15.78 7.45 0.68
N LEU A 304 -15.93 6.18 0.35
CA LEU A 304 -16.53 5.20 1.25
C LEU A 304 -15.74 5.07 2.55
N ILE A 305 -14.42 4.90 2.46
CA ILE A 305 -13.53 4.79 3.62
C ILE A 305 -13.60 6.07 4.48
N PHE A 306 -13.56 7.24 3.85
CA PHE A 306 -13.66 8.51 4.56
C PHE A 306 -14.99 8.65 5.29
N ALA A 307 -16.10 8.33 4.62
CA ALA A 307 -17.43 8.40 5.20
C ALA A 307 -17.62 7.43 6.37
N VAL A 308 -17.19 6.16 6.20
CA VAL A 308 -17.29 5.16 7.26
C VAL A 308 -16.39 5.52 8.46
N GLN A 309 -15.18 6.03 8.21
CA GLN A 309 -14.29 6.49 9.27
C GLN A 309 -14.90 7.68 10.02
N TYR A 310 -15.44 8.68 9.31
CA TYR A 310 -16.09 9.83 9.93
C TYR A 310 -17.30 9.40 10.78
N PHE A 311 -18.13 8.52 10.23
CA PHE A 311 -19.28 7.97 10.94
C PHE A 311 -18.87 7.22 12.20
N GLY A 312 -17.92 6.27 12.08
CA GLY A 312 -17.53 5.36 13.16
C GLY A 312 -16.59 5.95 14.22
N THR A 313 -16.11 7.19 14.02
CA THR A 313 -15.27 7.87 15.02
C THR A 313 -15.90 9.12 15.61
N ILE A 314 -16.82 9.78 14.89
CA ILE A 314 -17.38 11.07 15.31
C ILE A 314 -18.88 10.97 15.59
N LEU A 315 -19.66 10.39 14.66
CA LEU A 315 -21.12 10.39 14.79
C LEU A 315 -21.63 9.23 15.66
N HIS A 316 -21.10 8.04 15.44
CA HIS A 316 -21.45 6.83 16.19
C HIS A 316 -20.17 6.03 16.46
N PRO A 317 -19.46 6.36 17.54
CA PRO A 317 -18.22 5.67 17.89
C PRO A 317 -18.40 4.14 17.90
N SER A 318 -17.48 3.45 17.22
CA SER A 318 -17.49 1.98 17.14
C SER A 318 -16.09 1.44 17.27
N SER A 319 -15.84 0.67 18.31
CA SER A 319 -14.55 0.00 18.57
C SER A 319 -14.13 -0.87 17.38
N THR A 320 -15.09 -1.55 16.75
CA THR A 320 -14.84 -2.36 15.55
C THR A 320 -14.31 -1.50 14.39
N ILE A 321 -14.97 -0.38 14.07
CA ILE A 321 -14.52 0.50 12.97
C ILE A 321 -13.17 1.13 13.32
N ILE A 322 -12.99 1.58 14.55
CA ILE A 322 -11.76 2.18 15.04
C ILE A 322 -10.59 1.20 14.92
N THR A 323 -10.76 -0.04 15.37
CA THR A 323 -9.70 -1.06 15.35
C THR A 323 -9.39 -1.59 13.96
N MET A 324 -10.29 -1.46 12.99
CA MET A 324 -10.03 -1.79 11.58
C MET A 324 -9.00 -0.87 10.93
N TYR A 325 -8.69 0.31 11.49
CA TYR A 325 -7.73 1.27 10.92
C TYR A 325 -7.99 1.54 9.44
N LEU A 326 -9.25 1.87 9.10
CA LEU A 326 -9.71 2.15 7.73
C LEU A 326 -8.77 3.10 6.95
N PRO A 327 -8.20 4.17 7.55
CA PRO A 327 -7.35 5.11 6.83
C PRO A 327 -6.07 4.50 6.23
N LYS A 328 -5.64 3.33 6.69
CA LYS A 328 -4.52 2.61 6.05
C LYS A 328 -4.79 2.27 4.59
N CYS A 329 -6.06 2.20 4.17
CA CYS A 329 -6.44 1.96 2.79
C CYS A 329 -6.00 3.10 1.85
N PHE A 330 -5.96 4.36 2.34
CA PHE A 330 -5.62 5.52 1.52
C PHE A 330 -4.24 5.45 0.87
N LYS A 331 -3.27 4.79 1.50
CA LYS A 331 -1.95 4.60 0.88
C LYS A 331 -2.00 3.77 -0.41
N TYR A 332 -2.89 2.78 -0.50
CA TYR A 332 -3.05 2.00 -1.73
C TYR A 332 -3.70 2.81 -2.84
N MET A 333 -4.59 3.74 -2.49
CA MET A 333 -5.14 4.69 -3.46
C MET A 333 -4.06 5.66 -3.95
N ALA A 334 -3.16 6.10 -3.07
CA ALA A 334 -1.99 6.90 -3.46
C ALA A 334 -1.05 6.13 -4.41
N TYR A 335 -0.82 4.83 -4.21
CA TYR A 335 -0.08 4.01 -5.17
C TYR A 335 -0.77 3.92 -6.53
N PHE A 336 -2.10 3.82 -6.58
CA PHE A 336 -2.82 3.89 -7.85
C PHE A 336 -2.68 5.26 -8.51
N ALA A 337 -2.75 6.35 -7.74
CA ALA A 337 -2.49 7.69 -8.26
C ALA A 337 -1.09 7.79 -8.89
N MET A 338 -0.05 7.29 -8.22
CA MET A 338 1.31 7.25 -8.78
C MET A 338 1.36 6.55 -10.13
N LEU A 339 0.78 5.36 -10.25
CA LEU A 339 0.76 4.60 -11.50
C LEU A 339 -0.01 5.34 -12.61
N LEU A 340 -1.12 5.99 -12.25
CA LEU A 340 -1.92 6.76 -13.19
C LEU A 340 -1.17 7.98 -13.72
N TYR A 341 -0.50 8.76 -12.84
CA TYR A 341 0.31 9.90 -13.25
C TYR A 341 1.52 9.50 -14.08
N LEU A 342 2.21 8.40 -13.74
CA LEU A 342 3.29 7.87 -14.58
C LEU A 342 2.77 7.48 -15.97
N LYS A 343 1.55 6.90 -16.05
CA LYS A 343 0.95 6.60 -17.34
C LYS A 343 0.54 7.83 -18.12
N ILE A 344 0.02 8.87 -17.45
CA ILE A 344 -0.25 10.17 -18.06
C ILE A 344 1.02 10.77 -18.64
N ALA A 345 2.10 10.80 -17.83
CA ALA A 345 3.39 11.32 -18.28
C ALA A 345 3.94 10.57 -19.49
N ASP A 346 3.83 9.23 -19.50
CA ASP A 346 4.26 8.38 -20.63
C ASP A 346 3.47 8.70 -21.91
N LEU A 347 2.13 8.82 -21.81
CA LEU A 347 1.26 9.14 -22.95
C LEU A 347 1.52 10.53 -23.49
N LEU A 348 1.65 11.54 -22.63
CA LEU A 348 1.91 12.92 -23.03
C LEU A 348 3.29 13.08 -23.67
N PHE A 349 4.27 12.32 -23.20
CA PHE A 349 5.60 12.30 -23.81
C PHE A 349 5.57 11.67 -25.20
N ASP A 350 4.81 10.59 -25.40
CA ASP A 350 4.62 9.95 -26.72
C ASP A 350 3.90 10.87 -27.71
N GLU A 351 3.08 11.82 -27.22
CA GLU A 351 2.40 12.86 -27.99
C GLU A 351 3.24 14.12 -28.18
N GLU A 352 4.52 14.10 -27.83
CA GLU A 352 5.45 15.25 -27.89
C GLU A 352 5.04 16.43 -27.01
N ARG A 353 4.11 16.23 -26.06
CA ARG A 353 3.65 17.21 -25.07
C ARG A 353 4.54 17.19 -23.83
N TYR A 354 5.80 17.50 -24.02
CA TYR A 354 6.86 17.35 -23.01
C TYR A 354 6.64 18.17 -21.76
N LEU A 355 6.12 19.40 -21.91
CA LEU A 355 5.84 20.28 -20.76
C LEU A 355 4.75 19.68 -19.85
N GLN A 356 3.65 19.23 -20.44
CA GLN A 356 2.58 18.58 -19.65
C GLN A 356 3.05 17.25 -19.04
N SER A 357 3.86 16.48 -19.77
CA SER A 357 4.49 15.28 -19.20
C SER A 357 5.34 15.61 -17.98
N ALA A 358 6.13 16.70 -18.04
CA ALA A 358 6.90 17.19 -16.91
C ALA A 358 6.00 17.60 -15.72
N PHE A 359 4.88 18.29 -15.98
CA PHE A 359 3.93 18.63 -14.92
C PHE A 359 3.31 17.38 -14.25
N ALA A 360 2.97 16.34 -15.01
CA ALA A 360 2.50 15.09 -14.44
C ALA A 360 3.52 14.45 -13.48
N ILE A 361 4.81 14.50 -13.84
CA ILE A 361 5.91 14.04 -12.97
C ILE A 361 6.06 14.95 -11.74
N LEU A 362 5.98 16.28 -11.94
CA LEU A 362 6.09 17.23 -10.85
C LEU A 362 4.96 17.08 -9.83
N VAL A 363 3.71 16.77 -10.24
CA VAL A 363 2.62 16.45 -9.31
C VAL A 363 3.00 15.29 -8.40
N LEU A 364 3.67 14.25 -8.92
CA LEU A 364 4.13 13.14 -8.10
C LEU A 364 5.23 13.55 -7.14
N LEU A 365 6.27 14.22 -7.65
CA LEU A 365 7.45 14.58 -6.84
C LEU A 365 7.12 15.64 -5.78
N LEU A 366 6.37 16.67 -6.16
CA LEU A 366 5.99 17.77 -5.25
C LEU A 366 4.80 17.37 -4.36
N GLY A 367 3.90 16.55 -4.86
CA GLY A 367 2.79 16.01 -4.07
C GLY A 367 3.22 15.21 -2.85
N CYS A 368 4.45 14.69 -2.85
CA CYS A 368 5.01 13.99 -1.71
C CYS A 368 5.36 14.92 -0.54
N ASP A 369 5.94 16.10 -0.79
CA ASP A 369 6.63 16.88 0.26
C ASP A 369 6.24 18.36 0.31
N TYR A 370 5.44 18.88 -0.64
CA TYR A 370 5.22 20.33 -0.79
C TYR A 370 3.76 20.76 -0.63
N SER A 371 3.57 22.07 -0.55
CA SER A 371 2.29 22.69 -0.28
C SER A 371 1.23 22.31 -1.29
N PHE A 372 -0.02 22.27 -0.84
CA PHE A 372 -1.22 22.09 -1.65
C PHE A 372 -1.24 22.99 -2.90
N ALA A 373 -0.91 24.29 -2.73
CA ALA A 373 -0.95 25.26 -3.82
C ALA A 373 -0.04 24.89 -4.99
N VAL A 374 1.20 24.48 -4.73
CA VAL A 374 2.16 24.10 -5.78
C VAL A 374 1.69 22.83 -6.50
N THR A 375 1.21 21.83 -5.75
CA THR A 375 0.69 20.60 -6.35
C THR A 375 -0.51 20.88 -7.25
N MET A 376 -1.42 21.76 -6.82
CA MET A 376 -2.60 22.14 -7.61
C MET A 376 -2.24 22.98 -8.84
N LEU A 377 -1.28 23.90 -8.72
CA LEU A 377 -0.80 24.64 -9.87
C LEU A 377 -0.25 23.70 -10.96
N CYS A 378 0.60 22.74 -10.59
CA CYS A 378 1.12 21.75 -11.55
C CYS A 378 0.00 20.88 -12.14
N ALA A 379 -1.02 20.54 -11.35
CA ALA A 379 -2.15 19.76 -11.81
C ALA A 379 -3.06 20.52 -12.80
N VAL A 380 -3.24 21.83 -12.59
CA VAL A 380 -4.00 22.70 -13.53
C VAL A 380 -3.25 22.91 -14.85
N LEU A 381 -1.92 22.94 -14.81
CA LEU A 381 -1.09 23.11 -15.99
C LEU A 381 -0.92 21.80 -16.80
N LEU A 382 -1.32 20.67 -16.22
CA LEU A 382 -1.35 19.35 -16.87
C LEU A 382 -2.47 19.25 -17.91
#